data_dadd7e14e72d6776a14ef608e526553c
#
_entry.id   dadd7e14e72d6776a14ef608e526553c
#
_cell.length_a   1.000
_cell.length_b   1.000
_cell.length_c   1.000
_cell.angle_alpha   90.00
_cell.angle_beta   90.00
_cell.angle_gamma   90.00
#
_symmetry.space_group_name_H-M   'P 1'
#
loop_
_entity.id
_entity.type
_entity.pdbx_description
1 polymer ?
#
loop_
_entity_poly.entity_id
_entity_poly.type
_entity_poly.pdbx_seq_one_letter_code
_entity_poly.pdbx_strand_id
1 'polypeptide(L)'
;MDRRRFIAAGLALTPLAAALSACGKSGAWPEGMAEIKWDRDTCVRCSMVISDRRFAAELRGGEKNIVFKFDDIGCAVFWLRDKAKDYPWMAEPATRFWVSEISGSGEKWLEARKAKYTGGKMSPMGYNQAAVAFAEAGSFDFDEMRQHVLAKGK
;
A
#
# COMPACT_ATOMS: atom_id res chain seq x y z
N MET A 1 -66.91 -13.42 46.13
CA MET A 1 -66.71 -12.11 45.53
C MET A 1 -65.25 -12.01 45.08
N ASP A 2 -65.06 -12.36 43.84
CA ASP A 2 -63.74 -12.64 43.29
C ASP A 2 -63.14 -11.41 42.65
N ARG A 3 -61.88 -11.13 43.05
CA ARG A 3 -61.10 -10.12 42.38
C ARG A 3 -59.94 -10.78 41.65
N ARG A 4 -60.15 -11.01 40.37
CA ARG A 4 -59.17 -11.51 39.44
C ARG A 4 -58.11 -10.43 39.17
N ARG A 5 -56.92 -10.66 39.63
CA ARG A 5 -55.74 -9.86 39.26
C ARG A 5 -55.18 -10.37 37.97
N PHE A 6 -55.29 -9.62 36.92
CA PHE A 6 -54.57 -9.86 35.66
C PHE A 6 -53.14 -9.38 35.83
N ILE A 7 -52.23 -10.31 35.80
CA ILE A 7 -50.80 -10.03 35.69
C ILE A 7 -50.52 -9.87 34.20
N ALA A 8 -50.22 -8.65 33.75
CA ALA A 8 -49.74 -8.37 32.43
C ALA A 8 -48.26 -8.70 32.39
N ALA A 9 -47.91 -9.81 31.74
CA ALA A 9 -46.52 -10.16 31.43
C ALA A 9 -46.08 -9.32 30.25
N GLY A 10 -45.24 -8.31 30.51
CA GLY A 10 -44.59 -7.52 29.48
C GLY A 10 -43.48 -8.35 28.83
N LEU A 11 -43.70 -8.72 27.56
CA LEU A 11 -42.63 -9.27 26.74
C LEU A 11 -41.64 -8.12 26.41
N ALA A 12 -40.47 -8.15 27.01
CA ALA A 12 -39.36 -7.33 26.60
C ALA A 12 -38.80 -7.91 25.29
N LEU A 13 -39.13 -7.34 24.16
CA LEU A 13 -38.43 -7.56 22.90
C LEU A 13 -37.05 -6.84 23.01
N THR A 14 -36.03 -7.61 23.29
CA THR A 14 -34.66 -7.15 23.07
C THR A 14 -34.37 -7.11 21.57
N PRO A 15 -33.95 -5.98 20.99
CA PRO A 15 -33.49 -5.97 19.60
C PRO A 15 -32.13 -6.67 19.53
N LEU A 16 -32.13 -7.89 19.03
CA LEU A 16 -30.93 -8.59 18.58
C LEU A 16 -30.54 -8.05 17.20
N ALA A 17 -30.10 -6.81 17.17
CA ALA A 17 -29.62 -6.18 15.96
C ALA A 17 -28.24 -5.60 16.23
N ALA A 18 -27.20 -6.32 15.89
CA ALA A 18 -25.90 -5.78 15.47
C ALA A 18 -24.78 -6.81 15.66
N ALA A 19 -24.71 -7.78 14.79
CA ALA A 19 -23.47 -8.56 14.65
C ALA A 19 -23.33 -9.08 13.22
N LEU A 20 -23.48 -8.19 12.23
CA LEU A 20 -23.18 -8.51 10.83
C LEU A 20 -22.26 -7.45 10.24
N SER A 21 -21.15 -7.18 10.91
CA SER A 21 -20.09 -6.32 10.37
C SER A 21 -18.71 -6.94 10.61
N ALA A 22 -18.56 -8.21 10.30
CA ALA A 22 -17.26 -8.86 10.29
C ALA A 22 -17.08 -9.64 8.98
N CYS A 23 -17.38 -8.98 7.85
CA CYS A 23 -16.93 -9.45 6.56
C CYS A 23 -15.59 -8.81 6.26
N GLY A 24 -14.53 -9.64 6.38
CA GLY A 24 -13.30 -9.55 5.62
C GLY A 24 -12.61 -8.18 5.61
N LYS A 25 -11.87 -7.83 6.64
CA LYS A 25 -10.75 -6.90 6.46
C LYS A 25 -9.67 -7.64 5.66
N SER A 26 -9.77 -7.62 4.33
CA SER A 26 -8.61 -7.67 3.47
C SER A 26 -7.62 -6.66 4.03
N GLY A 27 -6.34 -7.02 4.17
CA GLY A 27 -5.31 -6.26 4.87
C GLY A 27 -5.47 -4.74 4.77
N ALA A 28 -5.34 -4.08 5.92
CA ALA A 28 -5.69 -2.66 6.01
C ALA A 28 -4.74 -1.83 5.13
N TRP A 29 -5.24 -1.37 3.99
CA TRP A 29 -4.53 -0.42 3.14
C TRP A 29 -4.37 0.91 3.89
N PRO A 30 -3.23 1.58 3.78
CA PRO A 30 -3.05 2.92 4.35
C PRO A 30 -4.15 3.86 3.88
N GLU A 31 -4.54 4.80 4.73
CA GLU A 31 -5.52 5.81 4.38
C GLU A 31 -5.10 6.56 3.12
N GLY A 32 -5.99 6.58 2.14
CA GLY A 32 -5.77 7.24 0.86
C GLY A 32 -4.94 6.44 -0.15
N MET A 33 -4.49 5.23 0.17
CA MET A 33 -3.91 4.32 -0.79
C MET A 33 -5.02 3.59 -1.57
N ALA A 34 -4.82 3.39 -2.87
CA ALA A 34 -5.72 2.57 -3.67
C ALA A 34 -5.36 1.09 -3.50
N GLU A 35 -6.36 0.24 -3.40
CA GLU A 35 -6.12 -1.19 -3.33
C GLU A 35 -5.35 -1.70 -4.56
N ILE A 36 -4.27 -2.44 -4.35
CA ILE A 36 -3.60 -3.21 -5.42
C ILE A 36 -4.31 -4.54 -5.54
N LYS A 37 -4.92 -4.77 -6.70
CA LYS A 37 -5.52 -6.07 -7.04
C LYS A 37 -4.40 -7.00 -7.50
N TRP A 38 -3.88 -7.76 -6.56
CA TRP A 38 -2.79 -8.72 -6.80
C TRP A 38 -3.15 -9.67 -7.96
N ASP A 39 -2.16 -10.00 -8.78
CA ASP A 39 -2.27 -10.86 -9.95
C ASP A 39 -3.24 -10.34 -11.04
N ARG A 40 -3.63 -9.05 -10.96
CA ARG A 40 -4.53 -8.38 -11.90
C ARG A 40 -4.05 -7.01 -12.33
N ASP A 41 -3.69 -6.15 -11.36
CA ASP A 41 -3.18 -4.82 -11.70
C ASP A 41 -1.81 -4.94 -12.35
N THR A 42 -1.51 -4.02 -13.24
CA THR A 42 -0.23 -3.98 -13.95
C THR A 42 0.58 -2.76 -13.56
N CYS A 43 1.89 -2.93 -13.57
CA CYS A 43 2.84 -1.84 -13.38
C CYS A 43 2.72 -0.83 -14.52
N VAL A 44 2.52 0.44 -14.19
CA VAL A 44 2.34 1.50 -15.21
C VAL A 44 3.59 1.70 -16.07
N ARG A 45 4.78 1.33 -15.59
CA ARG A 45 6.03 1.50 -16.31
C ARG A 45 6.40 0.31 -17.19
N CYS A 46 6.45 -0.89 -16.62
CA CYS A 46 6.93 -2.09 -17.30
C CYS A 46 5.82 -2.99 -17.85
N SER A 47 4.55 -2.70 -17.50
CA SER A 47 3.36 -3.47 -17.88
C SER A 47 3.29 -4.90 -17.34
N MET A 48 4.18 -5.28 -16.43
CA MET A 48 4.11 -6.58 -15.76
C MET A 48 2.99 -6.58 -14.72
N VAL A 49 2.40 -7.76 -14.52
CA VAL A 49 1.38 -7.97 -13.48
C VAL A 49 2.03 -7.85 -12.10
N ILE A 50 1.38 -7.14 -11.20
CA ILE A 50 1.85 -6.94 -9.82
C ILE A 50 1.47 -8.16 -8.99
N SER A 51 2.42 -9.07 -8.79
CA SER A 51 2.22 -10.34 -8.07
C SER A 51 3.10 -10.47 -6.83
N ASP A 52 4.33 -9.93 -6.88
CA ASP A 52 5.24 -10.01 -5.73
C ASP A 52 4.94 -8.92 -4.72
N ARG A 53 4.32 -9.32 -3.63
CA ARG A 53 3.86 -8.43 -2.56
C ARG A 53 4.98 -7.74 -1.78
N ARG A 54 6.24 -8.16 -1.97
CA ARG A 54 7.40 -7.64 -1.24
C ARG A 54 7.95 -6.33 -1.82
N PHE A 55 7.64 -6.02 -3.08
CA PHE A 55 8.32 -4.95 -3.82
C PHE A 55 7.38 -3.92 -4.44
N ALA A 56 6.08 -4.13 -4.31
CA ALA A 56 5.09 -3.25 -4.91
C ALA A 56 5.16 -1.84 -4.33
N ALA A 57 4.82 -0.86 -5.15
CA ALA A 57 4.75 0.53 -4.75
C ALA A 57 3.55 1.25 -5.38
N GLU A 58 3.13 2.35 -4.77
CA GLU A 58 2.05 3.20 -5.29
C GLU A 58 2.40 4.68 -5.10
N LEU A 59 2.21 5.46 -6.15
CA LEU A 59 2.21 6.92 -6.12
C LEU A 59 0.79 7.45 -6.32
N ARG A 60 0.41 8.45 -5.52
CA ARG A 60 -0.90 9.10 -5.64
C ARG A 60 -0.82 10.59 -5.38
N GLY A 61 -1.43 11.38 -6.28
CA GLY A 61 -1.46 12.83 -6.10
C GLY A 61 -2.03 13.59 -7.27
N GLY A 62 -1.73 14.88 -7.30
CA GLY A 62 -2.26 15.83 -8.27
C GLY A 62 -3.73 16.18 -8.04
N GLU A 63 -4.24 17.20 -8.72
CA GLU A 63 -5.63 17.68 -8.58
C GLU A 63 -6.68 16.59 -8.88
N LYS A 64 -6.36 15.69 -9.83
CA LYS A 64 -7.23 14.58 -10.22
C LYS A 64 -7.03 13.32 -9.39
N ASN A 65 -6.20 13.39 -8.35
CA ASN A 65 -5.92 12.27 -7.47
C ASN A 65 -5.49 11.00 -8.23
N ILE A 66 -4.55 11.17 -9.16
CA ILE A 66 -4.06 10.12 -10.05
C ILE A 66 -3.29 9.08 -9.25
N VAL A 67 -3.47 7.81 -9.61
CA VAL A 67 -2.82 6.65 -8.98
C VAL A 67 -1.92 5.95 -9.99
N PHE A 68 -0.67 5.72 -9.62
CA PHE A 68 0.29 4.89 -10.35
C PHE A 68 0.73 3.72 -9.49
N LYS A 69 0.60 2.52 -10.01
CA LYS A 69 0.97 1.28 -9.33
C LYS A 69 2.18 0.65 -10.00
N PHE A 70 3.07 0.07 -9.19
CA PHE A 70 4.33 -0.51 -9.64
C PHE A 70 4.56 -1.88 -9.01
N ASP A 71 5.15 -2.79 -9.78
CA ASP A 71 5.56 -4.12 -9.33
C ASP A 71 6.90 -4.12 -8.57
N ASP A 72 7.70 -3.07 -8.77
CA ASP A 72 9.03 -2.88 -8.20
C ASP A 72 9.25 -1.41 -7.88
N ILE A 73 9.81 -1.10 -6.70
CA ILE A 73 10.14 0.28 -6.33
C ILE A 73 11.09 0.94 -7.35
N GLY A 74 11.93 0.16 -8.00
CA GLY A 74 12.79 0.66 -9.07
C GLY A 74 12.00 1.18 -10.28
N CYS A 75 10.88 0.56 -10.62
CA CYS A 75 9.97 1.08 -11.64
C CYS A 75 9.41 2.45 -11.24
N ALA A 76 9.05 2.64 -9.98
CA ALA A 76 8.59 3.93 -9.49
C ALA A 76 9.69 5.00 -9.54
N VAL A 77 10.92 4.65 -9.20
CA VAL A 77 12.09 5.57 -9.29
C VAL A 77 12.30 6.05 -10.73
N PHE A 78 12.29 5.15 -11.70
CA PHE A 78 12.41 5.54 -13.10
C PHE A 78 11.20 6.34 -13.59
N TRP A 79 9.99 6.00 -13.17
CA TRP A 79 8.78 6.75 -13.49
C TRP A 79 8.85 8.19 -12.98
N LEU A 80 9.29 8.38 -11.74
CA LEU A 80 9.51 9.70 -11.15
C LEU A 80 10.49 10.56 -11.97
N ARG A 81 11.55 9.95 -12.51
CA ARG A 81 12.52 10.63 -13.37
C ARG A 81 11.96 10.92 -14.77
N ASP A 82 11.43 9.89 -15.42
CA ASP A 82 11.10 9.92 -16.85
C ASP A 82 9.80 10.72 -17.10
N LYS A 83 8.90 10.74 -16.13
CA LYS A 83 7.60 11.39 -16.20
C LYS A 83 7.48 12.69 -15.39
N ALA A 84 8.60 13.21 -14.88
CA ALA A 84 8.61 14.44 -14.08
C ALA A 84 7.97 15.64 -14.79
N LYS A 85 8.16 15.76 -16.11
CA LYS A 85 7.57 16.85 -16.92
C LYS A 85 6.07 16.65 -17.15
N ASP A 86 5.63 15.40 -17.32
CA ASP A 86 4.23 15.07 -17.59
C ASP A 86 3.38 15.18 -16.30
N TYR A 87 3.99 14.87 -15.15
CA TYR A 87 3.35 14.85 -13.84
C TYR A 87 4.18 15.59 -12.78
N PRO A 88 4.29 16.92 -12.86
CA PRO A 88 5.12 17.71 -11.93
C PRO A 88 4.68 17.57 -10.47
N TRP A 89 3.39 17.25 -10.23
CA TRP A 89 2.85 17.01 -8.90
C TRP A 89 3.56 15.86 -8.15
N MET A 90 4.22 14.94 -8.84
CA MET A 90 4.94 13.83 -8.20
C MET A 90 6.11 14.31 -7.30
N ALA A 91 6.62 15.53 -7.52
CA ALA A 91 7.64 16.16 -6.68
C ALA A 91 7.07 16.95 -5.50
N GLU A 92 5.75 17.15 -5.44
CA GLU A 92 5.12 17.95 -4.39
C GLU A 92 5.10 17.21 -3.05
N PRO A 93 5.24 17.92 -1.91
CA PRO A 93 5.17 17.30 -0.58
C PRO A 93 3.84 16.60 -0.28
N ALA A 94 2.76 17.03 -0.91
CA ALA A 94 1.43 16.43 -0.76
C ALA A 94 1.28 15.08 -1.47
N THR A 95 2.20 14.73 -2.36
CA THR A 95 2.18 13.45 -3.07
C THR A 95 2.43 12.31 -2.10
N ARG A 96 1.52 11.37 -2.09
CA ARG A 96 1.63 10.15 -1.30
C ARG A 96 2.40 9.09 -2.09
N PHE A 97 3.35 8.47 -1.43
CA PHE A 97 4.19 7.45 -2.03
C PHE A 97 4.40 6.30 -1.05
N TRP A 98 3.81 5.16 -1.34
CA TRP A 98 3.93 3.96 -0.52
C TRP A 98 4.79 2.90 -1.18
N VAL A 99 5.46 2.12 -0.34
CA VAL A 99 6.18 0.92 -0.73
C VAL A 99 5.84 -0.21 0.23
N SER A 100 5.71 -1.42 -0.31
CA SER A 100 5.48 -2.62 0.51
C SER A 100 6.72 -2.96 1.33
N GLU A 101 6.52 -3.37 2.56
CA GLU A 101 7.59 -3.83 3.43
C GLU A 101 7.98 -5.27 3.06
N ILE A 102 9.28 -5.57 3.13
CA ILE A 102 9.90 -6.82 2.62
C ILE A 102 9.36 -8.12 3.24
N SER A 103 8.67 -8.09 4.37
CA SER A 103 8.09 -9.31 4.98
C SER A 103 7.11 -10.04 4.06
N GLY A 104 6.62 -9.37 3.01
CA GLY A 104 5.91 -10.01 1.91
C GLY A 104 4.44 -10.31 2.18
N SER A 105 3.87 -9.81 3.27
CA SER A 105 2.44 -9.97 3.54
C SER A 105 1.55 -9.18 2.57
N GLY A 106 2.09 -8.08 2.00
CA GLY A 106 1.30 -7.09 1.25
C GLY A 106 0.34 -6.29 2.14
N GLU A 107 0.52 -6.37 3.45
CA GLU A 107 -0.32 -5.70 4.44
C GLU A 107 0.41 -4.56 5.16
N LYS A 108 1.74 -4.55 5.10
CA LYS A 108 2.58 -3.51 5.67
C LYS A 108 3.10 -2.58 4.59
N TRP A 109 2.72 -1.32 4.71
CA TRP A 109 3.11 -0.27 3.77
C TRP A 109 3.88 0.82 4.51
N LEU A 110 4.95 1.27 3.88
CA LEU A 110 5.80 2.33 4.41
C LEU A 110 5.69 3.56 3.50
N GLU A 111 5.89 4.75 4.08
CA GLU A 111 6.08 5.95 3.28
C GLU A 111 7.44 5.84 2.59
N ALA A 112 7.44 5.74 1.25
CA ALA A 112 8.61 5.33 0.48
C ALA A 112 9.81 6.28 0.65
N ARG A 113 9.59 7.59 0.75
CA ARG A 113 10.70 8.57 0.90
C ARG A 113 11.32 8.56 2.30
N LYS A 114 10.63 7.99 3.30
CA LYS A 114 11.10 7.89 4.70
C LYS A 114 11.57 6.49 5.07
N ALA A 115 11.20 5.50 4.28
CA ALA A 115 11.59 4.11 4.51
C ALA A 115 13.10 3.91 4.44
N LYS A 116 13.58 2.87 5.09
CA LYS A 116 14.93 2.34 4.90
C LYS A 116 14.89 1.22 3.87
N TYR A 117 15.98 1.03 3.18
CA TYR A 117 16.10 0.05 2.11
C TYR A 117 17.31 -0.85 2.31
N THR A 118 17.22 -2.06 1.79
CA THR A 118 18.32 -3.03 1.74
C THR A 118 18.44 -3.58 0.32
N GLY A 119 19.65 -3.89 -0.08
CA GLY A 119 19.93 -4.54 -1.37
C GLY A 119 19.88 -6.06 -1.30
N GLY A 120 20.15 -6.71 -2.44
CA GLY A 120 20.39 -8.15 -2.50
C GLY A 120 19.18 -9.06 -2.47
N LYS A 121 17.96 -8.51 -2.41
CA LYS A 121 16.72 -9.27 -2.50
C LYS A 121 16.25 -9.27 -3.95
N MET A 122 16.10 -10.45 -4.54
CA MET A 122 15.66 -10.56 -5.94
C MET A 122 14.26 -9.97 -6.10
N SER A 123 14.15 -8.92 -6.93
CA SER A 123 12.90 -8.22 -7.22
C SER A 123 12.43 -8.48 -8.66
N PRO A 124 11.14 -8.24 -8.98
CA PRO A 124 10.55 -8.56 -10.28
C PRO A 124 11.33 -8.00 -11.47
N MET A 125 11.79 -6.77 -11.38
CA MET A 125 12.56 -6.11 -12.44
C MET A 125 14.08 -6.15 -12.23
N GLY A 126 14.55 -6.86 -11.20
CA GLY A 126 15.97 -7.03 -10.91
C GLY A 126 16.64 -5.75 -10.39
N TYR A 127 15.90 -4.78 -9.90
CA TYR A 127 16.49 -3.63 -9.19
C TYR A 127 17.03 -4.04 -7.82
N ASN A 128 16.43 -5.06 -7.21
CA ASN A 128 16.87 -5.72 -5.98
C ASN A 128 16.96 -4.77 -4.78
N GLN A 129 16.02 -3.84 -4.68
CA GLN A 129 15.88 -2.93 -3.57
C GLN A 129 14.60 -3.26 -2.81
N ALA A 130 14.72 -3.46 -1.50
CA ALA A 130 13.59 -3.81 -0.66
C ALA A 130 13.44 -2.82 0.49
N ALA A 131 12.22 -2.40 0.79
CA ALA A 131 11.94 -1.54 1.92
C ALA A 131 11.85 -2.34 3.22
N VAL A 132 12.45 -1.83 4.29
CA VAL A 132 12.46 -2.42 5.62
C VAL A 132 11.85 -1.45 6.63
N ALA A 133 11.11 -2.01 7.60
CA ALA A 133 10.41 -1.19 8.61
C ALA A 133 11.36 -0.48 9.56
N PHE A 134 12.54 -1.07 9.81
CA PHE A 134 13.53 -0.55 10.74
C PHE A 134 14.91 -0.54 10.08
N ALA A 135 15.74 0.41 10.51
CA ALA A 135 17.13 0.45 10.07
C ALA A 135 17.87 -0.81 10.52
N GLU A 136 18.54 -1.46 9.58
CA GLU A 136 19.40 -2.62 9.77
C GLU A 136 20.85 -2.27 9.43
N ALA A 137 21.80 -3.11 9.83
CA ALA A 137 23.19 -2.96 9.39
C ALA A 137 23.27 -3.03 7.85
N GLY A 138 23.80 -1.96 7.23
CA GLY A 138 23.90 -1.84 5.78
C GLY A 138 22.62 -1.39 5.07
N SER A 139 21.57 -0.99 5.81
CA SER A 139 20.43 -0.31 5.21
C SER A 139 20.75 1.17 4.90
N PHE A 140 20.12 1.70 3.90
CA PHE A 140 20.31 3.04 3.37
C PHE A 140 18.94 3.77 3.21
N ASP A 141 18.99 5.05 2.92
CA ASP A 141 17.79 5.86 2.73
C ASP A 141 17.26 5.81 1.28
N PHE A 142 16.17 6.56 1.06
CA PHE A 142 15.53 6.63 -0.26
C PHE A 142 16.45 7.23 -1.34
N ASP A 143 17.24 8.24 -1.01
CA ASP A 143 18.08 8.90 -2.02
C ASP A 143 19.21 7.99 -2.46
N GLU A 144 19.82 7.27 -1.54
CA GLU A 144 20.83 6.26 -1.85
C GLU A 144 20.22 5.08 -2.63
N MET A 145 19.06 4.57 -2.22
CA MET A 145 18.33 3.55 -2.97
C MET A 145 18.05 4.01 -4.40
N ARG A 146 17.59 5.25 -4.57
CA ARG A 146 17.33 5.84 -5.88
C ARG A 146 18.59 5.88 -6.76
N GLN A 147 19.74 6.24 -6.19
CA GLN A 147 21.01 6.21 -6.90
C GLN A 147 21.38 4.80 -7.35
N HIS A 148 21.24 3.79 -6.48
CA HIS A 148 21.48 2.40 -6.82
C HIS A 148 20.60 1.91 -7.97
N VAL A 149 19.31 2.27 -7.95
CA VAL A 149 18.36 1.93 -9.03
C VAL A 149 18.78 2.58 -10.34
N LEU A 150 19.04 3.88 -10.33
CA LEU A 150 19.39 4.63 -11.54
C LEU A 150 20.72 4.18 -12.15
N ALA A 151 21.68 3.77 -11.34
CA ALA A 151 22.97 3.24 -11.79
C ALA A 151 22.84 1.92 -12.55
N LYS A 152 21.79 1.13 -12.31
CA LYS A 152 21.53 -0.11 -13.07
C LYS A 152 21.07 0.13 -14.50
N GLY A 153 20.54 1.30 -14.83
CA GLY A 153 20.28 1.72 -16.21
C GLY A 153 19.22 0.92 -16.98
N LYS A 154 18.16 0.45 -16.35
CA LYS A 154 17.10 -0.35 -16.98
C LYS A 154 15.85 0.47 -17.29
#